data_17e71c4a43a90b87a40476f50f96c6e6
#
_entry.id   17e71c4a43a90b87a40476f50f96c6e6
#
_cell.length_a   1.000
_cell.length_b   1.000
_cell.length_c   1.000
_cell.angle_alpha   90.00
_cell.angle_beta   90.00
_cell.angle_gamma   90.00
#
_symmetry.space_group_name_H-M   'P 1'
#
loop_
_entity.id
_entity.type
_entity.pdbx_description
1 polymer ?
#
loop_
_entity_poly.entity_id
_entity_poly.type
_entity_poly.pdbx_seq_one_letter_code
_entity_poly.pdbx_strand_id
1 'polypeptide(L)'
;IKRKVLIDAIDSCDSDIIISTRDYTNKYLGEYRNNNVIAIGWEHNHPHGDKVIMKRLRNSCKYLDKLVVVSRELKHIYSEDFKNNNIKCQVEYIPNFLEKIPKKINKLDNKNIISVGRLEPEKGFLDLVSVFKLIELKDGEAYLNLVGDGSQKDKIFKNIVDNNISRKVKMPGYLDFEELNKLYEETSLYLMTSYTESFGLVLIEAMSHGIPVIAFSCAEGAKELINNGVNGYLINNRNEHEMADRAVKLLNNPDKLKELGENARTTALKYSKDEVKKMWIKLLG
;
A
#
# COMPACT_ATOMS: atom_id res chain seq x y z
N ILE A 1 -8.52 -33.20 4.43
CA ILE A 1 -9.47 -32.67 5.44
C ILE A 1 -9.81 -31.20 5.07
N LYS A 2 -8.85 -30.29 4.92
CA LYS A 2 -9.12 -28.85 4.63
C LYS A 2 -9.93 -28.61 3.35
N ARG A 3 -9.66 -29.37 2.27
CA ARG A 3 -10.38 -29.22 0.99
C ARG A 3 -11.86 -29.59 1.11
N LYS A 4 -12.18 -30.72 1.77
CA LYS A 4 -13.56 -31.18 1.95
C LYS A 4 -14.37 -30.18 2.78
N VAL A 5 -13.81 -29.67 3.88
CA VAL A 5 -14.46 -28.66 4.74
C VAL A 5 -14.78 -27.38 3.94
N LEU A 6 -13.88 -26.94 3.07
CA LEU A 6 -14.12 -25.76 2.24
C LEU A 6 -15.23 -25.99 1.22
N ILE A 7 -15.24 -27.15 0.55
CA ILE A 7 -16.28 -27.52 -0.42
C ILE A 7 -17.64 -27.61 0.27
N ASP A 8 -17.71 -28.34 1.40
CA ASP A 8 -18.94 -28.49 2.17
C ASP A 8 -19.49 -27.12 2.64
N ALA A 9 -18.59 -26.20 3.03
CA ALA A 9 -18.96 -24.83 3.43
C ALA A 9 -19.50 -23.99 2.25
N ILE A 10 -18.93 -24.13 1.04
CA ILE A 10 -19.40 -23.44 -0.15
C ILE A 10 -20.76 -23.98 -0.60
N ASP A 11 -20.91 -25.31 -0.64
CA ASP A 11 -22.13 -25.99 -1.09
C ASP A 11 -23.31 -25.75 -0.14
N SER A 12 -23.04 -25.70 1.18
CA SER A 12 -24.07 -25.44 2.21
C SER A 12 -24.35 -23.95 2.46
N CYS A 13 -23.66 -23.03 1.76
CA CYS A 13 -23.82 -21.61 1.97
C CYS A 13 -25.13 -21.11 1.35
N ASP A 14 -26.03 -20.60 2.18
CA ASP A 14 -27.32 -19.99 1.78
C ASP A 14 -27.12 -18.46 1.62
N SER A 15 -26.45 -18.06 0.56
CA SER A 15 -26.14 -16.65 0.25
C SER A 15 -26.18 -16.42 -1.26
N ASP A 16 -26.63 -15.25 -1.66
CA ASP A 16 -26.66 -14.84 -3.08
C ASP A 16 -25.27 -14.54 -3.62
N ILE A 17 -24.32 -14.16 -2.73
CA ILE A 17 -22.98 -13.75 -3.11
C ILE A 17 -21.96 -14.38 -2.16
N ILE A 18 -20.90 -14.96 -2.72
CA ILE A 18 -19.74 -15.44 -1.96
C ILE A 18 -18.48 -14.75 -2.47
N ILE A 19 -17.70 -14.17 -1.52
CA ILE A 19 -16.43 -13.49 -1.81
C ILE A 19 -15.27 -14.33 -1.29
N SER A 20 -14.31 -14.61 -2.15
CA SER A 20 -13.07 -15.32 -1.84
C SER A 20 -11.89 -14.37 -1.91
N THR A 21 -10.97 -14.43 -0.94
CA THR A 21 -9.81 -13.53 -0.82
C THR A 21 -8.47 -14.20 -1.16
N ARG A 22 -8.51 -15.42 -1.74
CA ARG A 22 -7.30 -16.19 -2.09
C ARG A 22 -7.51 -16.95 -3.40
N ASP A 23 -6.50 -16.97 -4.24
CA ASP A 23 -6.50 -17.64 -5.53
C ASP A 23 -6.87 -19.15 -5.44
N TYR A 24 -6.36 -19.86 -4.44
CA TYR A 24 -6.71 -21.27 -4.26
C TYR A 24 -8.17 -21.48 -3.83
N THR A 25 -8.77 -20.56 -3.07
CA THR A 25 -10.19 -20.62 -2.70
C THR A 25 -11.10 -20.14 -3.84
N ASN A 26 -10.64 -19.23 -4.67
CA ASN A 26 -11.33 -18.78 -5.89
C ASN A 26 -11.71 -19.96 -6.79
N LYS A 27 -10.77 -20.91 -7.00
CA LYS A 27 -11.01 -22.10 -7.79
C LYS A 27 -12.17 -22.94 -7.24
N TYR A 28 -12.14 -23.23 -5.94
CA TYR A 28 -13.19 -24.04 -5.31
C TYR A 28 -14.53 -23.31 -5.29
N LEU A 29 -14.53 -22.00 -5.04
CA LEU A 29 -15.74 -21.19 -5.11
C LEU A 29 -16.38 -21.29 -6.50
N GLY A 30 -15.59 -21.12 -7.55
CA GLY A 30 -16.10 -21.17 -8.91
C GLY A 30 -16.59 -22.58 -9.35
N GLU A 31 -15.96 -23.65 -8.85
CA GLU A 31 -16.29 -25.04 -9.20
C GLU A 31 -17.46 -25.64 -8.41
N TYR A 32 -17.65 -25.26 -7.15
CA TYR A 32 -18.56 -25.92 -6.21
C TYR A 32 -19.71 -25.07 -5.69
N ARG A 33 -19.80 -23.78 -6.09
CA ARG A 33 -20.95 -22.94 -5.71
C ARG A 33 -22.23 -23.38 -6.41
N ASN A 34 -23.36 -23.08 -5.81
CA ASN A 34 -24.65 -23.21 -6.47
C ASN A 34 -24.76 -22.24 -7.65
N ASN A 35 -25.46 -22.63 -8.72
CA ASN A 35 -25.56 -21.86 -9.96
C ASN A 35 -26.17 -20.46 -9.80
N ASN A 36 -26.97 -20.23 -8.75
CA ASN A 36 -27.59 -18.96 -8.47
C ASN A 36 -26.70 -18.00 -7.63
N VAL A 37 -25.54 -18.48 -7.15
CA VAL A 37 -24.62 -17.70 -6.31
C VAL A 37 -23.65 -16.94 -7.20
N ILE A 38 -23.51 -15.63 -6.96
CA ILE A 38 -22.47 -14.80 -7.59
C ILE A 38 -21.14 -15.06 -6.90
N ALA A 39 -20.15 -15.51 -7.63
CA ALA A 39 -18.80 -15.76 -7.13
C ALA A 39 -17.85 -14.61 -7.43
N ILE A 40 -17.30 -14.00 -6.39
CA ILE A 40 -16.37 -12.88 -6.50
C ILE A 40 -15.02 -13.29 -5.92
N GLY A 41 -13.93 -13.10 -6.67
CA GLY A 41 -12.57 -13.14 -6.13
C GLY A 41 -12.14 -11.74 -5.71
N TRP A 42 -11.37 -11.61 -4.62
CA TRP A 42 -10.78 -10.34 -4.21
C TRP A 42 -9.26 -10.48 -4.09
N GLU A 43 -8.54 -9.89 -5.06
CA GLU A 43 -7.08 -10.03 -5.18
C GLU A 43 -6.37 -8.76 -4.70
N HIS A 44 -5.42 -8.95 -3.79
CA HIS A 44 -4.64 -7.87 -3.18
C HIS A 44 -3.19 -7.83 -3.66
N ASN A 45 -2.73 -8.87 -4.37
CA ASN A 45 -1.32 -9.00 -4.75
C ASN A 45 -1.08 -8.58 -6.19
N HIS A 46 0.09 -7.98 -6.43
CA HIS A 46 0.55 -7.68 -7.78
C HIS A 46 1.36 -8.86 -8.35
N PRO A 47 1.14 -9.26 -9.61
CA PRO A 47 1.84 -10.40 -10.22
C PRO A 47 3.30 -10.08 -10.62
N HIS A 48 3.71 -8.82 -10.66
CA HIS A 48 5.06 -8.35 -11.04
C HIS A 48 5.63 -9.00 -12.31
N GLY A 49 4.77 -9.32 -13.28
CA GLY A 49 5.16 -9.99 -14.52
C GLY A 49 5.45 -11.49 -14.38
N ASP A 50 5.22 -12.10 -13.21
CA ASP A 50 5.42 -13.53 -13.00
C ASP A 50 4.36 -14.35 -13.75
N LYS A 51 4.82 -15.10 -14.77
CA LYS A 51 3.97 -15.94 -15.60
C LYS A 51 3.30 -17.10 -14.84
N VAL A 52 3.94 -17.58 -13.76
CA VAL A 52 3.40 -18.66 -12.93
C VAL A 52 2.23 -18.13 -12.09
N ILE A 53 2.40 -16.96 -11.49
CA ILE A 53 1.33 -16.28 -10.74
C ILE A 53 0.16 -15.98 -11.68
N MET A 54 0.41 -15.42 -12.86
CA MET A 54 -0.63 -15.11 -13.85
C MET A 54 -1.38 -16.37 -14.31
N LYS A 55 -0.67 -17.47 -14.59
CA LYS A 55 -1.30 -18.75 -14.97
C LYS A 55 -2.16 -19.30 -13.84
N ARG A 56 -1.69 -19.22 -12.59
CA ARG A 56 -2.42 -19.68 -11.41
C ARG A 56 -3.70 -18.85 -11.22
N LEU A 57 -3.61 -17.53 -11.36
CA LEU A 57 -4.76 -16.64 -11.25
C LEU A 57 -5.80 -16.92 -12.35
N ARG A 58 -5.40 -17.04 -13.62
CA ARG A 58 -6.30 -17.43 -14.72
C ARG A 58 -7.06 -18.70 -14.39
N ASN A 59 -6.36 -19.74 -13.93
CA ASN A 59 -6.98 -21.01 -13.59
C ASN A 59 -7.94 -20.89 -12.38
N SER A 60 -7.65 -20.02 -11.43
CA SER A 60 -8.50 -19.83 -10.26
C SER A 60 -9.73 -18.97 -10.56
N CYS A 61 -9.63 -18.03 -11.50
CA CYS A 61 -10.71 -17.11 -11.84
C CYS A 61 -11.60 -17.59 -13.00
N LYS A 62 -11.26 -18.73 -13.63
CA LYS A 62 -11.96 -19.24 -14.82
C LYS A 62 -13.47 -19.39 -14.66
N TYR A 63 -13.91 -19.70 -13.44
CA TYR A 63 -15.32 -19.96 -13.14
C TYR A 63 -15.92 -18.91 -12.17
N LEU A 64 -15.20 -17.81 -11.91
CA LEU A 64 -15.74 -16.67 -11.17
C LEU A 64 -16.53 -15.75 -12.09
N ASP A 65 -17.51 -15.04 -11.54
CA ASP A 65 -18.21 -13.98 -12.25
C ASP A 65 -17.39 -12.70 -12.27
N LYS A 66 -16.81 -12.33 -11.13
CA LYS A 66 -16.04 -11.09 -10.98
C LYS A 66 -14.74 -11.32 -10.21
N LEU A 67 -13.71 -10.55 -10.57
CA LEU A 67 -12.47 -10.40 -9.81
C LEU A 67 -12.34 -8.93 -9.40
N VAL A 68 -12.41 -8.66 -8.11
CA VAL A 68 -12.14 -7.34 -7.54
C VAL A 68 -10.66 -7.20 -7.29
N VAL A 69 -10.07 -6.07 -7.69
CA VAL A 69 -8.65 -5.73 -7.51
C VAL A 69 -8.49 -4.37 -6.88
N VAL A 70 -7.36 -4.15 -6.20
CA VAL A 70 -7.15 -2.98 -5.33
C VAL A 70 -6.52 -1.77 -6.02
N SER A 71 -6.07 -1.88 -7.29
CA SER A 71 -5.55 -0.75 -8.07
C SER A 71 -6.06 -0.76 -9.50
N ARG A 72 -6.07 0.42 -10.16
CA ARG A 72 -6.45 0.56 -11.57
C ARG A 72 -5.47 -0.14 -12.49
N GLU A 73 -4.19 -0.16 -12.13
CA GLU A 73 -3.18 -0.90 -12.86
C GLU A 73 -3.46 -2.40 -12.86
N LEU A 74 -3.79 -2.99 -11.71
CA LEU A 74 -4.21 -4.40 -11.63
C LEU A 74 -5.45 -4.67 -12.45
N LYS A 75 -6.44 -3.75 -12.44
CA LYS A 75 -7.63 -3.89 -13.30
C LYS A 75 -7.24 -3.95 -14.77
N HIS A 76 -6.34 -3.08 -15.21
CA HIS A 76 -5.85 -3.07 -16.59
C HIS A 76 -5.11 -4.38 -16.93
N ILE A 77 -4.12 -4.76 -16.12
CA ILE A 77 -3.31 -5.97 -16.34
C ILE A 77 -4.19 -7.23 -16.46
N TYR A 78 -5.09 -7.43 -15.49
CA TYR A 78 -5.92 -8.63 -15.47
C TYR A 78 -7.03 -8.61 -16.53
N SER A 79 -7.61 -7.44 -16.85
CA SER A 79 -8.60 -7.33 -17.93
C SER A 79 -8.01 -7.70 -19.29
N GLU A 80 -6.81 -7.19 -19.61
CA GLU A 80 -6.10 -7.52 -20.85
C GLU A 80 -5.70 -9.00 -20.87
N ASP A 81 -5.17 -9.53 -19.77
CA ASP A 81 -4.79 -10.94 -19.68
C ASP A 81 -5.99 -11.87 -19.84
N PHE A 82 -7.11 -11.58 -19.19
CA PHE A 82 -8.33 -12.39 -19.27
C PHE A 82 -8.93 -12.36 -20.67
N LYS A 83 -8.96 -11.18 -21.32
CA LYS A 83 -9.39 -11.03 -22.72
C LYS A 83 -8.55 -11.90 -23.67
N ASN A 84 -7.21 -11.82 -23.54
CA ASN A 84 -6.28 -12.56 -24.39
C ASN A 84 -6.33 -14.09 -24.17
N ASN A 85 -6.86 -14.54 -23.03
CA ASN A 85 -7.00 -15.96 -22.69
C ASN A 85 -8.46 -16.45 -22.67
N ASN A 86 -9.42 -15.67 -23.21
CA ASN A 86 -10.84 -16.01 -23.28
C ASN A 86 -11.47 -16.35 -21.92
N ILE A 87 -11.07 -15.66 -20.85
CA ILE A 87 -11.65 -15.82 -19.52
C ILE A 87 -12.81 -14.83 -19.37
N LYS A 88 -13.99 -15.33 -19.00
CA LYS A 88 -15.23 -14.53 -18.93
C LYS A 88 -15.36 -13.71 -17.63
N CYS A 89 -14.51 -13.97 -16.63
CA CYS A 89 -14.51 -13.26 -15.34
C CYS A 89 -14.29 -11.75 -15.55
N GLN A 90 -15.22 -10.94 -15.05
CA GLN A 90 -15.12 -9.48 -15.14
C GLN A 90 -14.16 -8.95 -14.08
N VAL A 91 -13.24 -8.05 -14.45
CA VAL A 91 -12.29 -7.44 -13.50
C VAL A 91 -12.81 -6.07 -13.07
N GLU A 92 -12.99 -5.90 -11.75
CA GLU A 92 -13.50 -4.67 -11.16
C GLU A 92 -12.49 -4.05 -10.20
N TYR A 93 -12.46 -2.73 -10.14
CA TYR A 93 -11.60 -1.98 -9.25
C TYR A 93 -12.36 -1.51 -8.03
N ILE A 94 -11.94 -1.97 -6.85
CA ILE A 94 -12.35 -1.43 -5.56
C ILE A 94 -11.11 -1.37 -4.68
N PRO A 95 -10.64 -0.17 -4.29
CA PRO A 95 -9.42 -0.01 -3.51
C PRO A 95 -9.59 -0.49 -2.06
N ASN A 96 -8.47 -0.65 -1.37
CA ASN A 96 -8.48 -0.72 0.08
C ASN A 96 -8.94 0.62 0.68
N PHE A 97 -9.37 0.62 1.93
CA PHE A 97 -9.93 1.80 2.58
C PHE A 97 -9.30 2.06 3.95
N LEU A 98 -9.45 3.30 4.40
CA LEU A 98 -9.14 3.72 5.76
C LEU A 98 -10.34 3.46 6.66
N GLU A 99 -10.14 2.69 7.73
CA GLU A 99 -11.19 2.41 8.73
C GLU A 99 -11.57 3.68 9.49
N LYS A 100 -10.58 4.52 9.80
CA LYS A 100 -10.77 5.79 10.50
C LYS A 100 -9.96 6.88 9.81
N ILE A 101 -10.50 8.10 9.78
CA ILE A 101 -9.80 9.29 9.30
C ILE A 101 -9.56 10.21 10.51
N PRO A 102 -8.32 10.66 10.74
CA PRO A 102 -8.02 11.59 11.83
C PRO A 102 -8.83 12.88 11.69
N LYS A 103 -9.32 13.41 12.82
CA LYS A 103 -10.05 14.68 12.81
C LYS A 103 -9.15 15.89 12.58
N LYS A 104 -7.90 15.82 13.07
CA LYS A 104 -6.91 16.89 12.95
C LYS A 104 -5.95 16.61 11.80
N ILE A 105 -5.51 17.67 11.16
CA ILE A 105 -4.41 17.67 10.19
C ILE A 105 -3.15 18.08 10.95
N ASN A 106 -2.02 17.48 10.59
CA ASN A 106 -0.73 17.82 11.19
C ASN A 106 -0.32 19.26 10.87
N LYS A 107 0.40 19.86 11.81
CA LYS A 107 0.95 21.21 11.63
C LYS A 107 2.12 21.26 10.67
N LEU A 108 2.84 20.13 10.51
CA LEU A 108 4.02 20.00 9.67
C LEU A 108 5.12 21.03 10.02
N ASP A 109 5.30 21.28 11.31
CA ASP A 109 6.19 22.32 11.84
C ASP A 109 7.51 21.76 12.42
N ASN A 110 7.83 20.53 12.06
CA ASN A 110 9.04 19.81 12.49
C ASN A 110 9.70 19.10 11.29
N LYS A 111 10.84 18.45 11.54
CA LYS A 111 11.57 17.68 10.52
C LYS A 111 11.56 16.17 10.79
N ASN A 112 10.48 15.68 11.39
CA ASN A 112 10.30 14.25 11.62
C ASN A 112 9.82 13.56 10.35
N ILE A 113 10.56 12.54 9.96
CA ILE A 113 10.26 11.66 8.83
C ILE A 113 9.78 10.33 9.39
N ILE A 114 8.82 9.69 8.72
CA ILE A 114 8.38 8.34 9.07
C ILE A 114 8.42 7.42 7.85
N SER A 115 8.66 6.15 8.10
CA SER A 115 8.40 5.05 7.18
C SER A 115 7.85 3.85 7.95
N VAL A 116 6.80 3.23 7.44
CA VAL A 116 6.04 2.17 8.13
C VAL A 116 5.91 0.95 7.24
N GLY A 117 6.20 -0.22 7.77
CA GLY A 117 5.99 -1.47 7.02
C GLY A 117 6.66 -2.68 7.64
N ARG A 118 6.42 -3.86 7.08
CA ARG A 118 7.17 -5.07 7.46
C ARG A 118 8.63 -4.89 7.09
N LEU A 119 9.54 -5.22 8.00
CA LEU A 119 10.98 -5.12 7.76
C LEU A 119 11.47 -6.31 6.90
N GLU A 120 10.94 -6.39 5.67
CA GLU A 120 11.24 -7.42 4.69
C GLU A 120 11.94 -6.84 3.45
N PRO A 121 12.69 -7.65 2.67
CA PRO A 121 13.48 -7.17 1.53
C PRO A 121 12.70 -6.29 0.54
N GLU A 122 11.47 -6.65 0.25
CA GLU A 122 10.61 -5.95 -0.70
C GLU A 122 10.23 -4.52 -0.27
N LYS A 123 10.39 -4.18 1.01
CA LYS A 123 10.10 -2.84 1.54
C LYS A 123 11.27 -1.87 1.43
N GLY A 124 12.48 -2.37 1.11
CA GLY A 124 13.63 -1.52 0.79
C GLY A 124 14.13 -0.64 1.92
N PHE A 125 13.98 -1.06 3.19
CA PHE A 125 14.41 -0.25 4.34
C PHE A 125 15.92 -0.03 4.42
N LEU A 126 16.73 -0.86 3.77
CA LEU A 126 18.18 -0.61 3.66
C LEU A 126 18.46 0.62 2.79
N ASP A 127 17.71 0.79 1.69
CA ASP A 127 17.82 1.97 0.84
C ASP A 127 17.29 3.21 1.59
N LEU A 128 16.27 3.05 2.46
CA LEU A 128 15.80 4.14 3.32
C LEU A 128 16.91 4.64 4.26
N VAL A 129 17.71 3.74 4.83
CA VAL A 129 18.87 4.12 5.67
C VAL A 129 19.89 4.92 4.85
N SER A 130 20.18 4.50 3.62
CA SER A 130 21.06 5.23 2.70
C SER A 130 20.50 6.62 2.35
N VAL A 131 19.22 6.70 2.00
CA VAL A 131 18.53 7.98 1.73
C VAL A 131 18.57 8.88 2.97
N PHE A 132 18.27 8.35 4.15
CA PHE A 132 18.27 9.15 5.37
C PHE A 132 19.68 9.64 5.75
N LYS A 133 20.72 8.84 5.51
CA LYS A 133 22.12 9.29 5.67
C LYS A 133 22.43 10.49 4.79
N LEU A 134 21.95 10.52 3.53
CA LEU A 134 22.09 11.66 2.65
C LEU A 134 21.31 12.89 3.13
N ILE A 135 20.10 12.68 3.70
CA ILE A 135 19.31 13.75 4.32
C ILE A 135 20.06 14.34 5.51
N GLU A 136 20.55 13.50 6.43
CA GLU A 136 21.27 13.92 7.65
C GLU A 136 22.53 14.72 7.32
N LEU A 137 23.25 14.36 6.27
CA LEU A 137 24.42 15.11 5.81
C LEU A 137 24.08 16.51 5.27
N LYS A 138 22.88 16.71 4.75
CA LYS A 138 22.40 17.99 4.17
C LYS A 138 21.59 18.81 5.15
N ASP A 139 20.88 18.16 6.06
CA ASP A 139 20.02 18.76 7.06
C ASP A 139 20.11 17.96 8.37
N GLY A 140 21.05 18.35 9.22
CA GLY A 140 21.29 17.68 10.50
C GLY A 140 20.17 17.82 11.53
N GLU A 141 19.05 18.48 11.23
CA GLU A 141 17.89 18.61 12.11
C GLU A 141 16.83 17.53 11.90
N ALA A 142 16.91 16.76 10.81
CA ALA A 142 15.94 15.73 10.51
C ALA A 142 16.07 14.51 11.45
N TYR A 143 14.93 13.88 11.75
CA TYR A 143 14.81 12.60 12.49
C TYR A 143 13.99 11.59 11.67
N LEU A 144 14.35 10.31 11.78
CA LEU A 144 13.63 9.21 11.14
C LEU A 144 13.00 8.27 12.18
N ASN A 145 11.70 8.03 12.06
CA ASN A 145 11.01 6.94 12.72
C ASN A 145 10.79 5.81 11.71
N LEU A 146 11.46 4.68 11.91
CA LEU A 146 11.34 3.48 11.10
C LEU A 146 10.50 2.46 11.89
N VAL A 147 9.23 2.31 11.49
CA VAL A 147 8.22 1.54 12.23
C VAL A 147 7.94 0.21 11.57
N GLY A 148 7.96 -0.85 12.35
CA GLY A 148 7.63 -2.21 11.93
C GLY A 148 8.55 -3.26 12.50
N ASP A 149 8.30 -4.50 12.11
CA ASP A 149 9.11 -5.67 12.47
C ASP A 149 9.25 -6.60 11.27
N GLY A 150 10.24 -7.48 11.27
CA GLY A 150 10.47 -8.43 10.18
C GLY A 150 11.88 -8.98 10.15
N SER A 151 12.14 -9.82 9.14
CA SER A 151 13.37 -10.60 9.02
C SER A 151 14.65 -9.76 8.85
N GLN A 152 14.53 -8.52 8.39
CA GLN A 152 15.69 -7.62 8.17
C GLN A 152 16.00 -6.68 9.34
N LYS A 153 15.30 -6.77 10.47
CA LYS A 153 15.44 -5.85 11.60
C LYS A 153 16.90 -5.64 12.05
N ASP A 154 17.59 -6.74 12.32
CA ASP A 154 18.99 -6.67 12.80
C ASP A 154 19.94 -6.11 11.73
N LYS A 155 19.70 -6.45 10.47
CA LYS A 155 20.50 -5.94 9.34
C LYS A 155 20.29 -4.43 9.16
N ILE A 156 19.07 -3.94 9.29
CA ILE A 156 18.74 -2.52 9.22
C ILE A 156 19.39 -1.78 10.41
N PHE A 157 19.24 -2.30 11.62
CA PHE A 157 19.85 -1.72 12.81
C PHE A 157 21.37 -1.62 12.68
N LYS A 158 22.04 -2.69 12.24
CA LYS A 158 23.48 -2.67 11.97
C LYS A 158 23.86 -1.59 10.95
N ASN A 159 23.09 -1.47 9.85
CA ASN A 159 23.34 -0.48 8.81
C ASN A 159 23.19 0.97 9.35
N ILE A 160 22.25 1.23 10.26
CA ILE A 160 22.11 2.52 10.96
C ILE A 160 23.33 2.84 11.79
N VAL A 161 23.88 1.85 12.52
CA VAL A 161 25.09 2.00 13.33
C VAL A 161 26.31 2.27 12.45
N ASP A 162 26.51 1.46 11.40
CA ASP A 162 27.65 1.57 10.47
C ASP A 162 27.67 2.93 9.74
N ASN A 163 26.50 3.53 9.50
CA ASN A 163 26.34 4.88 8.92
C ASN A 163 26.44 6.03 9.93
N ASN A 164 26.65 5.75 11.23
CA ASN A 164 26.74 6.75 12.32
C ASN A 164 25.51 7.66 12.47
N ILE A 165 24.30 7.15 12.18
CA ILE A 165 23.04 7.90 12.29
C ILE A 165 22.12 7.43 13.42
N SER A 166 22.60 6.58 14.33
CA SER A 166 21.82 5.98 15.42
C SER A 166 21.14 7.01 16.35
N ARG A 167 21.72 8.22 16.48
CA ARG A 167 21.12 9.29 17.30
C ARG A 167 19.91 9.96 16.64
N LYS A 168 19.74 9.77 15.34
CA LYS A 168 18.71 10.41 14.49
C LYS A 168 17.64 9.43 14.00
N VAL A 169 17.83 8.12 14.19
CA VAL A 169 16.90 7.08 13.76
C VAL A 169 16.33 6.34 14.97
N LYS A 170 15.01 6.28 15.06
CA LYS A 170 14.28 5.46 16.04
C LYS A 170 13.67 4.26 15.34
N MET A 171 13.79 3.08 15.94
CA MET A 171 13.15 1.83 15.52
C MET A 171 12.27 1.32 16.66
N PRO A 172 11.04 1.84 16.82
CA PRO A 172 10.16 1.45 17.94
C PRO A 172 9.62 0.00 17.82
N GLY A 173 9.84 -0.65 16.68
CA GLY A 173 9.26 -1.95 16.39
C GLY A 173 7.85 -1.84 15.82
N TYR A 174 7.04 -2.90 16.01
CA TYR A 174 5.62 -2.87 15.67
C TYR A 174 4.88 -1.96 16.67
N LEU A 175 4.05 -1.09 16.13
CA LEU A 175 3.15 -0.22 16.90
C LEU A 175 1.70 -0.62 16.60
N ASP A 176 0.85 -0.53 17.61
CA ASP A 176 -0.59 -0.64 17.40
C ASP A 176 -1.17 0.61 16.71
N PHE A 177 -2.46 0.57 16.40
CA PHE A 177 -3.13 1.64 15.68
C PHE A 177 -3.07 3.00 16.42
N GLU A 178 -3.25 3.00 17.75
CA GLU A 178 -3.27 4.24 18.54
C GLU A 178 -1.86 4.83 18.71
N GLU A 179 -0.86 3.97 18.91
CA GLU A 179 0.54 4.38 18.99
C GLU A 179 1.04 4.95 17.65
N LEU A 180 0.70 4.27 16.54
CA LEU A 180 1.07 4.71 15.20
C LEU A 180 0.40 6.04 14.82
N ASN A 181 -0.88 6.23 15.17
CA ASN A 181 -1.57 7.50 14.96
C ASN A 181 -0.90 8.67 15.69
N LYS A 182 -0.49 8.47 16.95
CA LYS A 182 0.26 9.50 17.71
C LYS A 182 1.57 9.84 17.00
N LEU A 183 2.26 8.85 16.47
CA LEU A 183 3.51 9.07 15.76
C LEU A 183 3.29 9.79 14.42
N TYR A 184 2.22 9.48 13.71
CA TYR A 184 1.83 10.25 12.52
C TYR A 184 1.54 11.72 12.87
N GLU A 185 0.89 12.03 14.01
CA GLU A 185 0.59 13.40 14.42
C GLU A 185 1.85 14.27 14.65
N GLU A 186 3.00 13.64 14.93
CA GLU A 186 4.29 14.29 15.14
C GLU A 186 5.19 14.25 13.89
N THR A 187 4.67 13.84 12.74
CA THR A 187 5.44 13.60 11.52
C THR A 187 5.14 14.65 10.46
N SER A 188 6.14 15.10 9.73
CA SER A 188 6.00 16.07 8.65
C SER A 188 6.19 15.48 7.26
N LEU A 189 6.84 14.32 7.12
CA LEU A 189 7.12 13.72 5.82
C LEU A 189 7.10 12.19 5.91
N TYR A 190 6.50 11.53 4.92
CA TYR A 190 6.57 10.09 4.76
C TYR A 190 7.52 9.72 3.62
N LEU A 191 8.45 8.78 3.84
CA LEU A 191 9.29 8.21 2.80
C LEU A 191 8.94 6.75 2.55
N MET A 192 8.78 6.35 1.28
CA MET A 192 8.58 4.95 0.89
C MET A 192 9.68 4.51 -0.09
N THR A 193 10.42 3.49 0.31
CA THR A 193 11.50 2.90 -0.49
C THR A 193 11.17 1.49 -1.00
N SER A 194 9.91 1.06 -0.92
CA SER A 194 9.46 -0.26 -1.36
C SER A 194 9.83 -0.54 -2.81
N TYR A 195 10.24 -1.77 -3.09
CA TYR A 195 10.43 -2.27 -4.46
C TYR A 195 9.07 -2.58 -5.10
N THR A 196 8.14 -3.08 -4.30
CA THR A 196 6.81 -3.47 -4.74
C THR A 196 5.76 -3.08 -3.70
N GLU A 197 4.63 -2.61 -4.18
CA GLU A 197 3.46 -2.28 -3.37
C GLU A 197 2.21 -2.36 -4.24
N SER A 198 1.26 -3.21 -3.87
CA SER A 198 0.04 -3.39 -4.67
C SER A 198 -0.94 -2.22 -4.54
N PHE A 199 -0.97 -1.58 -3.35
CA PHE A 199 -1.85 -0.44 -3.08
C PHE A 199 -1.17 0.64 -2.21
N GLY A 200 -0.60 0.26 -1.05
CA GLY A 200 0.05 1.21 -0.14
C GLY A 200 -0.87 1.79 0.92
N LEU A 201 -1.52 0.94 1.72
CA LEU A 201 -2.35 1.38 2.85
C LEU A 201 -1.63 2.39 3.75
N VAL A 202 -0.37 2.14 4.09
CA VAL A 202 0.44 3.03 4.93
C VAL A 202 0.64 4.42 4.32
N LEU A 203 0.57 4.55 2.97
CA LEU A 203 0.62 5.86 2.32
C LEU A 203 -0.68 6.64 2.55
N ILE A 204 -1.84 6.01 2.33
CA ILE A 204 -3.12 6.71 2.58
C ILE A 204 -3.34 6.97 4.07
N GLU A 205 -2.79 6.16 4.97
CA GLU A 205 -2.76 6.44 6.41
C GLU A 205 -1.99 7.73 6.68
N ALA A 206 -0.73 7.84 6.25
CA ALA A 206 0.07 9.06 6.38
C ALA A 206 -0.62 10.26 5.72
N MET A 207 -1.11 10.11 4.48
CA MET A 207 -1.82 11.16 3.74
C MET A 207 -3.10 11.60 4.47
N SER A 208 -3.77 10.70 5.21
CA SER A 208 -4.97 11.05 5.98
C SER A 208 -4.69 11.99 7.14
N HIS A 209 -3.45 12.02 7.66
CA HIS A 209 -2.96 13.01 8.62
C HIS A 209 -2.52 14.32 7.96
N GLY A 210 -2.58 14.43 6.65
CA GLY A 210 -2.06 15.57 5.90
C GLY A 210 -0.55 15.54 5.75
N ILE A 211 0.08 14.36 5.81
CA ILE A 211 1.51 14.18 5.63
C ILE A 211 1.77 13.95 4.13
N PRO A 212 2.56 14.81 3.47
CA PRO A 212 2.98 14.56 2.09
C PRO A 212 3.93 13.37 2.03
N VAL A 213 3.98 12.72 0.87
CA VAL A 213 4.71 11.46 0.69
C VAL A 213 5.74 11.58 -0.43
N ILE A 214 6.92 10.97 -0.26
CA ILE A 214 7.91 10.78 -1.32
C ILE A 214 8.16 9.29 -1.46
N ALA A 215 8.00 8.74 -2.65
CA ALA A 215 8.15 7.32 -2.89
C ALA A 215 8.98 7.02 -4.14
N PHE A 216 9.65 5.88 -4.18
CA PHE A 216 10.19 5.37 -5.43
C PHE A 216 9.05 4.91 -6.35
N SER A 217 9.15 5.28 -7.63
CA SER A 217 8.11 5.01 -8.64
C SER A 217 8.02 3.53 -9.08
N CYS A 218 8.90 2.66 -8.59
CA CYS A 218 8.79 1.22 -8.86
C CYS A 218 7.68 0.55 -8.06
N ALA A 219 7.21 1.15 -6.96
CA ALA A 219 6.07 0.66 -6.20
C ALA A 219 4.76 1.10 -6.87
N GLU A 220 4.05 0.17 -7.48
CA GLU A 220 2.85 0.44 -8.30
C GLU A 220 1.75 1.14 -7.48
N GLY A 221 1.53 0.71 -6.23
CA GLY A 221 0.58 1.36 -5.32
C GLY A 221 0.92 2.84 -5.05
N ALA A 222 2.22 3.21 -5.07
CA ALA A 222 2.60 4.61 -4.94
C ALA A 222 2.17 5.44 -6.16
N LYS A 223 2.24 4.88 -7.38
CA LYS A 223 1.76 5.56 -8.60
C LYS A 223 0.24 5.77 -8.60
N GLU A 224 -0.51 4.86 -7.99
CA GLU A 224 -1.97 4.99 -7.85
C GLU A 224 -2.35 6.18 -6.95
N LEU A 225 -1.57 6.43 -5.90
CA LEU A 225 -1.90 7.36 -4.83
C LEU A 225 -1.22 8.73 -4.99
N ILE A 226 -0.01 8.78 -5.54
CA ILE A 226 0.79 10.00 -5.63
C ILE A 226 0.60 10.67 -6.98
N ASN A 227 0.06 11.90 -6.95
CA ASN A 227 0.11 12.83 -8.07
C ASN A 227 1.34 13.72 -7.88
N ASN A 228 2.36 13.48 -8.72
CA ASN A 228 3.70 14.07 -8.60
C ASN A 228 3.66 15.60 -8.55
N GLY A 229 4.21 16.20 -7.51
CA GLY A 229 4.24 17.64 -7.28
C GLY A 229 2.95 18.24 -6.71
N VAL A 230 1.87 17.44 -6.55
CA VAL A 230 0.56 17.89 -6.05
C VAL A 230 0.32 17.43 -4.61
N ASN A 231 0.48 16.14 -4.32
CA ASN A 231 0.26 15.56 -2.98
C ASN A 231 1.49 14.81 -2.45
N GLY A 232 2.59 14.83 -3.20
CA GLY A 232 3.82 14.14 -2.92
C GLY A 232 4.74 14.10 -4.13
N TYR A 233 5.78 13.27 -4.08
CA TYR A 233 6.71 13.10 -5.18
C TYR A 233 6.99 11.64 -5.48
N LEU A 234 7.08 11.32 -6.78
CA LEU A 234 7.55 10.04 -7.30
C LEU A 234 8.98 10.21 -7.81
N ILE A 235 9.88 9.38 -7.30
CA ILE A 235 11.30 9.38 -7.66
C ILE A 235 11.58 8.20 -8.58
N ASN A 236 12.09 8.48 -9.78
CA ASN A 236 12.39 7.47 -10.78
C ASN A 236 13.70 6.75 -10.50
N ASN A 237 13.84 5.56 -11.09
CA ASN A 237 15.08 4.78 -11.10
C ASN A 237 15.69 4.53 -9.70
N ARG A 238 14.90 4.57 -8.64
CA ARG A 238 15.33 4.44 -7.24
C ARG A 238 16.52 5.37 -6.90
N ASN A 239 16.47 6.61 -7.40
CA ASN A 239 17.54 7.59 -7.20
C ASN A 239 17.50 8.12 -5.76
N GLU A 240 18.37 7.57 -4.90
CA GLU A 240 18.46 7.92 -3.48
C GLU A 240 18.86 9.39 -3.26
N HIS A 241 19.77 9.92 -4.10
CA HIS A 241 20.17 11.32 -4.03
C HIS A 241 19.02 12.27 -4.34
N GLU A 242 18.23 11.98 -5.38
CA GLU A 242 17.06 12.78 -5.74
C GLU A 242 16.00 12.72 -4.63
N MET A 243 15.74 11.55 -4.03
CA MET A 243 14.82 11.40 -2.91
C MET A 243 15.27 12.24 -1.72
N ALA A 244 16.55 12.17 -1.36
CA ALA A 244 17.11 12.96 -0.26
C ALA A 244 17.04 14.47 -0.54
N ASP A 245 17.41 14.93 -1.74
CA ASP A 245 17.33 16.33 -2.13
C ASP A 245 15.90 16.86 -2.08
N ARG A 246 14.95 16.05 -2.55
CA ARG A 246 13.54 16.41 -2.53
C ARG A 246 13.00 16.49 -1.11
N ALA A 247 13.38 15.54 -0.25
CA ALA A 247 12.99 15.54 1.16
C ALA A 247 13.53 16.78 1.89
N VAL A 248 14.81 17.10 1.75
CA VAL A 248 15.43 18.29 2.38
C VAL A 248 14.79 19.57 1.89
N LYS A 249 14.59 19.72 0.57
CA LYS A 249 13.93 20.91 -0.01
C LYS A 249 12.52 21.09 0.52
N LEU A 250 11.78 19.99 0.67
CA LEU A 250 10.41 20.04 1.15
C LEU A 250 10.34 20.37 2.64
N LEU A 251 11.15 19.74 3.48
CA LEU A 251 11.22 20.00 4.93
C LEU A 251 11.65 21.43 5.25
N ASN A 252 12.40 22.08 4.37
CA ASN A 252 12.84 23.48 4.50
C ASN A 252 11.92 24.47 3.75
N ASN A 253 10.75 24.03 3.28
CA ASN A 253 9.74 24.89 2.65
C ASN A 253 8.36 24.63 3.27
N PRO A 254 8.04 25.28 4.41
CA PRO A 254 6.80 25.05 5.16
C PRO A 254 5.53 25.27 4.32
N ASP A 255 5.52 26.27 3.45
CA ASP A 255 4.34 26.59 2.62
C ASP A 255 4.07 25.43 1.63
N LYS A 256 5.12 24.95 0.95
CA LYS A 256 4.97 23.82 0.01
C LYS A 256 4.67 22.53 0.74
N LEU A 257 5.25 22.31 1.91
CA LEU A 257 4.97 21.13 2.75
C LEU A 257 3.49 21.09 3.14
N LYS A 258 2.93 22.23 3.56
CA LYS A 258 1.52 22.37 3.92
C LYS A 258 0.60 22.19 2.71
N GLU A 259 0.90 22.83 1.58
CA GLU A 259 0.15 22.67 0.32
C GLU A 259 0.03 21.20 -0.09
N LEU A 260 1.18 20.49 -0.13
CA LEU A 260 1.19 19.08 -0.48
C LEU A 260 0.44 18.22 0.56
N GLY A 261 0.55 18.57 1.84
CA GLY A 261 -0.15 17.87 2.93
C GLY A 261 -1.67 17.99 2.83
N GLU A 262 -2.20 19.16 2.54
CA GLU A 262 -3.65 19.40 2.33
C GLU A 262 -4.15 18.59 1.12
N ASN A 263 -3.41 18.56 0.04
CA ASN A 263 -3.71 17.76 -1.14
C ASN A 263 -3.60 16.25 -0.88
N ALA A 264 -2.62 15.83 -0.06
CA ALA A 264 -2.47 14.44 0.39
C ALA A 264 -3.72 14.01 1.16
N ARG A 265 -4.17 14.81 2.13
CA ARG A 265 -5.40 14.53 2.86
C ARG A 265 -6.61 14.44 1.94
N THR A 266 -6.77 15.38 1.01
CA THR A 266 -7.86 15.36 0.03
C THR A 266 -7.86 14.06 -0.78
N THR A 267 -6.68 13.55 -1.12
CA THR A 267 -6.53 12.26 -1.79
C THR A 267 -6.95 11.11 -0.87
N ALA A 268 -6.49 11.08 0.38
CA ALA A 268 -6.82 10.01 1.33
C ALA A 268 -8.33 9.92 1.62
N LEU A 269 -9.05 11.04 1.65
CA LEU A 269 -10.50 11.06 1.87
C LEU A 269 -11.30 10.27 0.82
N LYS A 270 -10.80 10.14 -0.41
CA LYS A 270 -11.40 9.31 -1.47
C LYS A 270 -11.37 7.82 -1.15
N TYR A 271 -10.51 7.42 -0.23
CA TYR A 271 -10.33 6.04 0.26
C TYR A 271 -10.92 5.84 1.65
N SER A 272 -11.84 6.70 2.08
CA SER A 272 -12.60 6.50 3.32
C SER A 272 -13.50 5.27 3.22
N LYS A 273 -13.78 4.65 4.36
CA LYS A 273 -14.71 3.51 4.45
C LYS A 273 -16.03 3.79 3.74
N ASP A 274 -16.60 4.99 3.91
CA ASP A 274 -17.88 5.36 3.32
C ASP A 274 -17.81 5.45 1.79
N GLU A 275 -16.76 6.02 1.23
CA GLU A 275 -16.58 6.10 -0.24
C GLU A 275 -16.37 4.73 -0.86
N VAL A 276 -15.52 3.89 -0.26
CA VAL A 276 -15.27 2.54 -0.78
C VAL A 276 -16.49 1.63 -0.58
N LYS A 277 -17.26 1.81 0.51
CA LYS A 277 -18.54 1.11 0.73
C LYS A 277 -19.54 1.39 -0.40
N LYS A 278 -19.63 2.63 -0.91
CA LYS A 278 -20.48 2.96 -2.06
C LYS A 278 -20.09 2.16 -3.31
N MET A 279 -18.78 1.96 -3.52
CA MET A 279 -18.29 1.15 -4.66
C MET A 279 -18.71 -0.33 -4.52
N TRP A 280 -18.60 -0.90 -3.31
CA TRP A 280 -19.07 -2.25 -3.03
C TRP A 280 -20.58 -2.38 -3.22
N ILE A 281 -21.39 -1.46 -2.68
CA ILE A 281 -22.86 -1.47 -2.87
C ILE A 281 -23.21 -1.45 -4.36
N LYS A 282 -22.55 -0.61 -5.15
CA LYS A 282 -22.76 -0.55 -6.61
C LYS A 282 -22.38 -1.86 -7.32
N LEU A 283 -21.39 -2.56 -6.83
CA LEU A 283 -20.95 -3.83 -7.42
C LEU A 283 -21.91 -4.98 -7.12
N LEU A 284 -22.48 -4.96 -5.91
CA LEU A 284 -23.31 -6.04 -5.37
C LEU A 284 -24.80 -5.92 -5.73
N GLY A 285 -25.25 -4.76 -6.22
CA GLY A 285 -26.64 -4.45 -6.61
C GLY A 285 -27.26 -3.51 -5.63
#